data_279fab73ff997953a8f89b347fff6d92
#
_entry.id   279fab73ff997953a8f89b347fff6d92
#
_cell.length_a   1.000
_cell.length_b   1.000
_cell.length_c   1.000
_cell.angle_alpha   90.00
_cell.angle_beta   90.00
_cell.angle_gamma   90.00
#
_symmetry.space_group_name_H-M   'P 1'
#
loop_
_entity.id
_entity.type
_entity.pdbx_description
1 polymer ?
#
loop_
_entity_poly.entity_id
_entity_poly.type
_entity_poly.pdbx_seq_one_letter_code
_entity_poly.pdbx_strand_id
1 'polypeptide(L)'
;RLSCPYCQDDTDAFQLKNGRKTCWFDCHRRFLPPDHPYRRSKTSFTKNKQVFDGPPEEVSGKDLLKQFRYFDAERTPDVGGHENIRVNAVGELHNWHKKSIFWDLPYWESHLLRHNLDVMHIEKNFFDNLMNTVLNIQGKTKDNLKSRLDLVDICDRSELHVDENGTTPFPIYRLDGARKEEFFDWITDKVKFPDGYASNLGNCVDRSEGKFTGLKSHDCHVIMQRLLPFAFSALLPRNVHE
;
A
#
# COMPACT_ATOMS: atom_id res chain seq x y z
N ARG A 1 -10.76 -5.91 11.47
CA ARG A 1 -9.59 -6.02 12.34
C ARG A 1 -8.87 -7.37 12.19
N LEU A 2 -9.58 -8.48 12.10
CA LEU A 2 -9.07 -9.85 12.17
C LEU A 2 -8.46 -10.40 10.85
N SER A 3 -7.96 -9.56 9.96
CA SER A 3 -7.45 -10.00 8.64
C SER A 3 -5.95 -10.27 8.61
N CYS A 4 -5.21 -9.75 9.56
CA CYS A 4 -3.77 -10.00 9.66
C CYS A 4 -3.50 -11.22 10.53
N PRO A 5 -2.85 -12.29 10.00
CA PRO A 5 -2.55 -13.47 10.80
C PRO A 5 -1.48 -13.25 11.88
N TYR A 6 -0.77 -12.13 11.83
CA TYR A 6 0.23 -11.75 12.82
C TYR A 6 -0.37 -10.91 13.95
N CYS A 7 -1.08 -9.83 13.60
CA CYS A 7 -1.58 -8.86 14.58
C CYS A 7 -2.95 -9.20 15.13
N GLN A 8 -3.76 -9.97 14.41
CA GLN A 8 -5.13 -10.35 14.79
C GLN A 8 -5.93 -9.17 15.39
N ASP A 9 -6.40 -9.30 16.65
CA ASP A 9 -7.14 -8.26 17.36
C ASP A 9 -6.31 -7.02 17.66
N ASP A 10 -4.99 -7.14 17.72
CA ASP A 10 -4.04 -6.06 17.93
C ASP A 10 -3.78 -5.23 16.66
N THR A 11 -4.50 -5.51 15.58
CA THR A 11 -4.40 -4.72 14.35
C THR A 11 -4.90 -3.30 14.57
N ASP A 12 -4.01 -2.32 14.48
CA ASP A 12 -4.39 -0.92 14.54
C ASP A 12 -5.17 -0.52 13.30
N ALA A 13 -6.27 0.20 13.53
CA ALA A 13 -7.08 0.73 12.47
C ALA A 13 -7.87 1.97 12.94
N PHE A 14 -8.10 2.89 12.01
CA PHE A 14 -8.98 4.03 12.27
C PHE A 14 -9.80 4.37 11.02
N GLN A 15 -10.94 5.01 11.24
CA GLN A 15 -11.84 5.43 10.18
C GLN A 15 -11.49 6.85 9.71
N LEU A 16 -11.31 7.03 8.41
CA LEU A 16 -11.20 8.35 7.80
C LEU A 16 -12.56 9.03 7.77
N LYS A 17 -12.64 10.24 8.30
CA LYS A 17 -13.88 10.99 8.48
C LYS A 17 -14.51 11.40 7.15
N ASN A 18 -13.72 12.00 6.27
CA ASN A 18 -14.15 12.49 4.97
C ASN A 18 -14.04 11.42 3.87
N GLY A 19 -12.97 10.64 3.89
CA GLY A 19 -12.74 9.53 2.97
C GLY A 19 -13.65 8.34 3.20
N ARG A 20 -14.22 8.20 4.39
CA ARG A 20 -15.10 7.10 4.82
C ARG A 20 -14.51 5.71 4.58
N LYS A 21 -13.18 5.62 4.67
CA LYS A 21 -12.42 4.37 4.53
C LYS A 21 -11.70 4.06 5.82
N THR A 22 -11.51 2.79 6.12
CA THR A 22 -10.67 2.36 7.23
C THR A 22 -9.23 2.33 6.79
N CYS A 23 -8.36 3.05 7.50
CA CYS A 23 -6.92 2.89 7.42
C CYS A 23 -6.49 1.77 8.37
N TRP A 24 -5.81 0.79 7.81
CA TRP A 24 -5.25 -0.34 8.54
C TRP A 24 -3.75 -0.15 8.67
N PHE A 25 -3.18 -0.66 9.75
CA PHE A 25 -1.74 -0.62 10.00
C PHE A 25 -1.17 0.81 9.99
N ASP A 26 -1.79 1.72 10.71
CA ASP A 26 -1.37 3.11 10.81
C ASP A 26 0.11 3.22 11.22
N CYS A 27 0.96 3.29 10.21
CA CYS A 27 2.42 3.40 10.27
C CYS A 27 3.14 2.34 11.13
N HIS A 28 2.46 1.48 11.82
CA HIS A 28 2.95 0.39 12.71
C HIS A 28 4.24 0.72 13.50
N ARG A 29 4.32 1.93 14.03
CA ARG A 29 5.48 2.42 14.77
C ARG A 29 5.87 1.57 15.98
N ARG A 30 4.92 0.79 16.50
CA ARG A 30 5.14 -0.14 17.62
C ARG A 30 6.17 -1.24 17.33
N PHE A 31 6.49 -1.50 16.04
CA PHE A 31 7.55 -2.43 15.63
C PHE A 31 8.94 -1.79 15.57
N LEU A 32 9.04 -0.47 15.67
CA LEU A 32 10.32 0.22 15.74
C LEU A 32 10.94 0.06 17.13
N PRO A 33 12.27 0.18 17.27
CA PRO A 33 12.93 0.22 18.58
C PRO A 33 12.27 1.24 19.51
N PRO A 34 12.20 0.99 20.83
CA PRO A 34 11.52 1.88 21.79
C PRO A 34 12.02 3.31 21.81
N ASP A 35 13.29 3.53 21.50
CA ASP A 35 13.97 4.82 21.45
C ASP A 35 13.86 5.52 20.09
N HIS A 36 13.29 4.87 19.08
CA HIS A 36 13.21 5.41 17.73
C HIS A 36 12.45 6.75 17.69
N PRO A 37 13.00 7.80 17.03
CA PRO A 37 12.40 9.14 16.99
C PRO A 37 10.94 9.15 16.50
N TYR A 38 10.59 8.31 15.55
CA TYR A 38 9.23 8.23 15.01
C TYR A 38 8.20 7.76 16.04
N ARG A 39 8.59 6.98 17.05
CA ARG A 39 7.67 6.59 18.12
C ARG A 39 7.23 7.76 18.97
N ARG A 40 8.09 8.77 19.11
CA ARG A 40 7.85 10.00 19.90
C ARG A 40 7.29 11.15 19.05
N SER A 41 7.34 11.05 17.72
CA SER A 41 6.84 12.11 16.84
C SER A 41 5.33 12.27 17.00
N LYS A 42 4.90 13.51 17.28
CA LYS A 42 3.50 13.91 17.36
C LYS A 42 3.00 14.56 16.07
N THR A 43 3.89 15.16 15.30
CA THR A 43 3.54 16.03 14.16
C THR A 43 3.35 15.28 12.86
N SER A 44 4.07 14.17 12.68
CA SER A 44 4.14 13.46 11.39
C SER A 44 3.22 12.24 11.29
N PHE A 45 2.46 11.92 12.34
CA PHE A 45 1.69 10.68 12.41
C PHE A 45 0.30 10.88 13.00
N THR A 46 -0.54 9.88 12.75
CA THR A 46 -1.96 9.85 13.05
C THR A 46 -2.31 10.38 14.44
N LYS A 47 -3.23 11.34 14.44
CA LYS A 47 -3.80 11.95 15.65
C LYS A 47 -2.77 12.51 16.63
N ASN A 48 -1.59 12.86 16.14
CA ASN A 48 -0.51 13.44 16.94
C ASN A 48 -0.16 12.62 18.19
N LYS A 49 -0.26 11.26 18.10
CA LYS A 49 -0.01 10.35 19.21
C LYS A 49 1.43 9.86 19.21
N GLN A 50 1.97 9.73 20.42
CA GLN A 50 3.18 8.96 20.67
C GLN A 50 2.82 7.48 20.82
N VAL A 51 3.73 6.57 20.44
CA VAL A 51 3.53 5.13 20.51
C VAL A 51 4.56 4.53 21.47
N PHE A 52 4.09 4.09 22.63
CA PHE A 52 4.94 3.46 23.66
C PHE A 52 4.76 1.95 23.70
N ASP A 53 3.62 1.44 23.23
CA ASP A 53 3.31 0.00 23.24
C ASP A 53 4.31 -0.80 22.40
N GLY A 54 4.64 -1.99 22.86
CA GLY A 54 5.45 -2.95 22.11
C GLY A 54 4.69 -3.53 20.91
N PRO A 55 5.37 -4.30 20.06
CA PRO A 55 4.71 -5.07 19.00
C PRO A 55 3.74 -6.08 19.62
N PRO A 56 2.74 -6.57 18.85
CA PRO A 56 1.91 -7.69 19.26
C PRO A 56 2.77 -8.90 19.61
N GLU A 57 2.27 -9.76 20.50
CA GLU A 57 2.91 -11.04 20.75
C GLU A 57 2.97 -11.87 19.47
N GLU A 58 4.09 -12.53 19.25
CA GLU A 58 4.27 -13.39 18.09
C GLU A 58 3.43 -14.67 18.25
N VAL A 59 2.45 -14.84 17.37
CA VAL A 59 1.65 -16.08 17.34
C VAL A 59 2.32 -17.08 16.40
N SER A 60 2.67 -18.25 16.92
CA SER A 60 3.25 -19.31 16.09
C SER A 60 2.24 -19.77 15.03
N GLY A 61 2.73 -20.25 13.87
CA GLY A 61 1.85 -20.81 12.84
C GLY A 61 1.03 -21.99 13.34
N LYS A 62 1.59 -22.79 14.25
CA LYS A 62 0.90 -23.91 14.89
C LYS A 62 -0.24 -23.44 15.78
N ASP A 63 -0.05 -22.39 16.56
CA ASP A 63 -1.11 -21.85 17.42
C ASP A 63 -2.18 -21.15 16.60
N LEU A 64 -1.78 -20.46 15.53
CA LEU A 64 -2.69 -19.88 14.57
C LEU A 64 -3.57 -20.95 13.90
N LEU A 65 -2.98 -22.05 13.43
CA LEU A 65 -3.74 -23.18 12.88
C LEU A 65 -4.69 -23.80 13.89
N LYS A 66 -4.33 -23.86 15.18
CA LYS A 66 -5.24 -24.32 16.23
C LYS A 66 -6.41 -23.36 16.44
N GLN A 67 -6.17 -22.05 16.44
CA GLN A 67 -7.23 -21.04 16.55
C GLN A 67 -8.22 -21.15 15.40
N PHE A 68 -7.70 -21.42 14.19
CA PHE A 68 -8.50 -21.54 12.97
C PHE A 68 -8.89 -22.99 12.61
N ARG A 69 -8.74 -23.93 13.53
CA ARG A 69 -9.18 -25.33 13.35
C ARG A 69 -10.67 -25.44 13.03
N TYR A 70 -11.48 -24.52 13.53
CA TYR A 70 -12.91 -24.43 13.23
C TYR A 70 -13.24 -23.68 11.94
N PHE A 71 -12.20 -23.34 11.18
CA PHE A 71 -12.29 -22.75 9.85
C PHE A 71 -12.70 -23.84 8.83
N ASP A 72 -13.61 -24.70 9.21
CA ASP A 72 -14.14 -25.72 8.33
C ASP A 72 -14.93 -25.02 7.22
N ALA A 73 -14.32 -25.05 6.05
CA ALA A 73 -14.92 -24.59 4.83
C ALA A 73 -15.98 -25.63 4.42
N GLU A 74 -17.22 -25.29 4.60
CA GLU A 74 -18.31 -26.06 4.00
C GLU A 74 -18.28 -25.84 2.48
N ARG A 75 -17.91 -26.88 1.75
CA ARG A 75 -17.90 -26.86 0.29
C ARG A 75 -19.31 -27.13 -0.21
N THR A 76 -19.98 -26.11 -0.71
CA THR A 76 -21.27 -26.26 -1.37
C THR A 76 -21.09 -26.19 -2.89
N PRO A 77 -21.68 -27.09 -3.66
CA PRO A 77 -21.67 -27.00 -5.12
C PRO A 77 -22.37 -25.70 -5.56
N ASP A 78 -21.73 -24.93 -6.43
CA ASP A 78 -22.39 -23.79 -7.07
C ASP A 78 -23.16 -24.25 -8.32
N VAL A 79 -24.19 -23.50 -8.68
CA VAL A 79 -25.03 -23.74 -9.87
C VAL A 79 -24.24 -23.74 -11.18
N GLY A 80 -23.02 -23.17 -11.18
CA GLY A 80 -22.07 -23.16 -12.28
C GLY A 80 -21.01 -24.27 -12.25
N GLY A 81 -21.09 -25.24 -11.35
CA GLY A 81 -20.11 -26.34 -11.23
C GLY A 81 -18.81 -25.96 -10.51
N HIS A 82 -18.73 -24.77 -9.91
CA HIS A 82 -17.65 -24.34 -9.03
C HIS A 82 -17.98 -24.62 -7.57
N GLU A 83 -16.99 -25.02 -6.78
CA GLU A 83 -17.19 -25.16 -5.33
C GLU A 83 -17.17 -23.78 -4.65
N ASN A 84 -18.27 -23.39 -4.04
CA ASN A 84 -18.32 -22.25 -3.12
C ASN A 84 -17.87 -22.69 -1.72
N ILE A 85 -16.83 -22.04 -1.22
CA ILE A 85 -16.31 -22.29 0.11
C ILE A 85 -16.92 -21.26 1.07
N ARG A 86 -17.83 -21.69 1.93
CA ARG A 86 -18.31 -20.85 3.03
C ARG A 86 -17.46 -21.12 4.26
N VAL A 87 -17.02 -20.05 4.89
CA VAL A 87 -16.22 -20.11 6.10
C VAL A 87 -17.11 -19.76 7.30
N ASN A 88 -17.12 -20.62 8.29
CA ASN A 88 -17.89 -20.41 9.52
C ASN A 88 -17.30 -19.28 10.38
N ALA A 89 -18.12 -18.68 11.23
CA ALA A 89 -17.74 -17.65 12.21
C ALA A 89 -17.16 -16.34 11.61
N VAL A 90 -17.52 -16.02 10.36
CA VAL A 90 -17.22 -14.70 9.76
C VAL A 90 -17.97 -13.60 10.51
N GLY A 91 -17.25 -12.59 10.97
CA GLY A 91 -17.80 -11.46 11.73
C GLY A 91 -17.81 -11.70 13.26
N GLU A 92 -17.71 -12.94 13.71
CA GLU A 92 -17.63 -13.30 15.14
C GLU A 92 -16.17 -13.48 15.60
N LEU A 93 -15.44 -14.42 14.97
CA LEU A 93 -14.06 -14.73 15.31
C LEU A 93 -13.04 -14.15 14.32
N HIS A 94 -13.45 -13.93 13.06
CA HIS A 94 -12.59 -13.40 12.00
C HIS A 94 -13.42 -12.78 10.87
N ASN A 95 -12.74 -12.09 9.94
CA ASN A 95 -13.36 -11.51 8.75
C ASN A 95 -12.90 -12.18 7.45
N TRP A 96 -12.39 -13.40 7.50
CA TRP A 96 -11.99 -14.15 6.33
C TRP A 96 -13.17 -14.90 5.74
N HIS A 97 -13.43 -14.67 4.47
CA HIS A 97 -14.50 -15.32 3.72
C HIS A 97 -14.02 -16.54 2.94
N LYS A 98 -12.69 -16.70 2.81
CA LYS A 98 -12.08 -17.80 2.06
C LYS A 98 -10.83 -18.28 2.78
N LYS A 99 -10.61 -19.58 2.79
CA LYS A 99 -9.35 -20.19 3.19
C LYS A 99 -8.42 -20.17 1.97
N SER A 100 -7.24 -19.60 2.09
CA SER A 100 -6.22 -19.69 1.04
C SER A 100 -5.64 -21.10 0.97
N ILE A 101 -5.35 -21.59 -0.24
CA ILE A 101 -4.64 -22.86 -0.44
C ILE A 101 -3.25 -22.88 0.20
N PHE A 102 -2.66 -21.72 0.45
CA PHE A 102 -1.38 -21.61 1.13
C PHE A 102 -1.38 -22.18 2.55
N TRP A 103 -2.54 -22.22 3.22
CA TRP A 103 -2.69 -22.81 4.55
C TRP A 103 -2.48 -24.35 4.55
N ASP A 104 -2.62 -24.97 3.41
CA ASP A 104 -2.44 -26.42 3.24
C ASP A 104 -1.00 -26.79 2.86
N LEU A 105 -0.10 -25.79 2.75
CA LEU A 105 1.31 -26.04 2.50
C LEU A 105 1.98 -26.66 3.73
N PRO A 106 2.79 -27.73 3.56
CA PRO A 106 3.41 -28.46 4.66
C PRO A 106 4.29 -27.60 5.60
N TYR A 107 4.82 -26.49 5.06
CA TYR A 107 5.72 -25.58 5.77
C TYR A 107 5.02 -24.30 6.24
N TRP A 108 3.72 -24.16 6.04
CA TRP A 108 3.01 -22.93 6.37
C TRP A 108 3.10 -22.58 7.86
N GLU A 109 2.97 -23.57 8.74
CA GLU A 109 3.04 -23.35 10.20
C GLU A 109 4.41 -22.89 10.69
N SER A 110 5.50 -23.24 9.98
CA SER A 110 6.86 -22.82 10.30
C SER A 110 7.31 -21.56 9.54
N HIS A 111 6.50 -21.07 8.59
CA HIS A 111 6.87 -19.92 7.77
C HIS A 111 6.70 -18.61 8.54
N LEU A 112 7.78 -17.83 8.66
CA LEU A 112 7.78 -16.57 9.42
C LEU A 112 6.98 -15.45 8.72
N LEU A 113 6.99 -15.40 7.39
CA LEU A 113 6.37 -14.33 6.59
C LEU A 113 5.08 -14.78 5.91
N ARG A 114 4.19 -15.41 6.65
CA ARG A 114 2.94 -15.99 6.15
C ARG A 114 2.03 -15.03 5.38
N HIS A 115 2.11 -13.74 5.67
CA HIS A 115 1.29 -12.68 5.06
C HIS A 115 1.96 -11.98 3.86
N ASN A 116 3.24 -12.24 3.61
CA ASN A 116 4.03 -11.62 2.53
C ASN A 116 4.32 -12.59 1.38
N LEU A 117 3.46 -13.57 1.17
CA LEU A 117 3.68 -14.60 0.14
C LEU A 117 3.56 -14.07 -1.30
N ASP A 118 2.90 -12.92 -1.50
CA ASP A 118 2.74 -12.30 -2.82
C ASP A 118 3.44 -10.93 -2.87
N VAL A 119 4.77 -10.98 -2.88
CA VAL A 119 5.62 -9.77 -2.94
C VAL A 119 5.36 -8.96 -4.21
N MET A 120 5.18 -9.61 -5.35
CA MET A 120 4.97 -8.92 -6.63
C MET A 120 3.66 -8.14 -6.67
N HIS A 121 2.61 -8.65 -6.05
CA HIS A 121 1.34 -7.94 -5.94
C HIS A 121 1.45 -6.72 -5.00
N ILE A 122 2.17 -6.88 -3.90
CA ILE A 122 2.44 -5.80 -2.94
C ILE A 122 3.24 -4.67 -3.63
N GLU A 123 4.32 -5.01 -4.32
CA GLU A 123 5.16 -4.06 -5.06
C GLU A 123 4.37 -3.33 -6.13
N LYS A 124 3.57 -4.06 -6.92
CA LYS A 124 2.71 -3.45 -7.93
C LYS A 124 1.70 -2.48 -7.32
N ASN A 125 1.05 -2.84 -6.23
CA ASN A 125 0.09 -1.97 -5.54
C ASN A 125 0.77 -0.72 -4.98
N PHE A 126 1.99 -0.87 -4.44
CA PHE A 126 2.78 0.27 -3.98
C PHE A 126 3.14 1.20 -5.15
N PHE A 127 3.66 0.64 -6.23
CA PHE A 127 3.98 1.37 -7.45
C PHE A 127 2.78 2.13 -8.00
N ASP A 128 1.64 1.46 -8.16
CA ASP A 128 0.42 2.06 -8.68
C ASP A 128 -0.05 3.23 -7.79
N ASN A 129 0.00 3.08 -6.48
CA ASN A 129 -0.35 4.15 -5.54
C ASN A 129 0.62 5.34 -5.62
N LEU A 130 1.92 5.06 -5.66
CA LEU A 130 2.96 6.08 -5.77
C LEU A 130 2.83 6.86 -7.07
N MET A 131 2.89 6.15 -8.20
CA MET A 131 2.88 6.79 -9.52
C MET A 131 1.59 7.50 -9.84
N ASN A 132 0.43 6.91 -9.51
CA ASN A 132 -0.84 7.59 -9.71
C ASN A 132 -0.96 8.88 -8.88
N THR A 133 -0.26 8.96 -7.75
CA THR A 133 -0.25 10.17 -6.90
C THR A 133 0.74 11.22 -7.41
N VAL A 134 1.96 10.81 -7.74
CA VAL A 134 3.00 11.71 -8.27
C VAL A 134 2.59 12.29 -9.63
N LEU A 135 2.00 11.49 -10.50
CA LEU A 135 1.49 11.89 -11.81
C LEU A 135 0.08 12.50 -11.75
N ASN A 136 -0.54 12.56 -10.57
CA ASN A 136 -1.89 13.07 -10.36
C ASN A 136 -2.95 12.46 -11.30
N ILE A 137 -3.01 11.15 -11.39
CA ILE A 137 -3.96 10.47 -12.28
C ILE A 137 -5.37 10.56 -11.70
N GLN A 138 -6.26 11.22 -12.41
CA GLN A 138 -7.63 11.46 -11.97
C GLN A 138 -8.35 10.13 -11.64
N GLY A 139 -9.05 10.09 -10.51
CA GLY A 139 -9.75 8.90 -10.02
C GLY A 139 -8.87 7.81 -9.40
N LYS A 140 -7.54 7.87 -9.59
CA LYS A 140 -6.58 6.90 -9.04
C LYS A 140 -5.64 7.49 -7.99
N THR A 141 -5.35 8.79 -8.08
CA THR A 141 -4.51 9.49 -7.11
C THR A 141 -5.06 9.33 -5.68
N LYS A 142 -4.15 9.18 -4.71
CA LYS A 142 -4.50 9.20 -3.28
C LYS A 142 -4.60 10.63 -2.75
N ASP A 143 -4.10 11.60 -3.49
CA ASP A 143 -4.17 13.02 -3.18
C ASP A 143 -5.44 13.63 -3.80
N ASN A 144 -6.49 13.71 -3.01
CA ASN A 144 -7.76 14.29 -3.38
C ASN A 144 -8.34 15.13 -2.24
N LEU A 145 -9.38 15.93 -2.51
CA LEU A 145 -9.97 16.83 -1.53
C LEU A 145 -10.33 16.13 -0.21
N LYS A 146 -10.92 14.92 -0.27
CA LYS A 146 -11.31 14.19 0.94
C LYS A 146 -10.09 13.76 1.76
N SER A 147 -9.02 13.31 1.09
CA SER A 147 -7.76 12.97 1.75
C SER A 147 -7.12 14.19 2.41
N ARG A 148 -7.19 15.36 1.76
CA ARG A 148 -6.66 16.60 2.29
C ARG A 148 -7.46 17.11 3.50
N LEU A 149 -8.78 16.93 3.49
CA LEU A 149 -9.63 17.25 4.65
C LEU A 149 -9.36 16.29 5.83
N ASP A 150 -9.09 15.01 5.57
CA ASP A 150 -8.73 14.06 6.61
C ASP A 150 -7.32 14.31 7.16
N LEU A 151 -6.43 14.90 6.35
CA LEU A 151 -5.04 15.13 6.71
C LEU A 151 -4.89 16.06 7.92
N VAL A 152 -5.79 17.03 8.07
CA VAL A 152 -5.84 17.97 9.22
C VAL A 152 -5.94 17.21 10.55
N ASP A 153 -6.73 16.13 10.57
CA ASP A 153 -6.93 15.31 11.77
C ASP A 153 -5.80 14.25 11.97
N ILE A 154 -4.94 14.04 10.95
CA ILE A 154 -3.96 12.95 10.93
C ILE A 154 -2.56 13.46 11.25
N CYS A 155 -2.11 14.53 10.62
CA CYS A 155 -0.76 15.04 10.80
C CYS A 155 -0.68 16.55 10.61
N ASP A 156 0.36 17.15 11.19
CA ASP A 156 0.63 18.58 11.11
C ASP A 156 1.47 18.89 9.84
N ARG A 157 0.77 18.81 8.68
CA ARG A 157 1.31 19.20 7.36
C ARG A 157 0.45 20.33 6.79
N SER A 158 0.55 21.50 7.41
CA SER A 158 -0.26 22.66 7.05
C SER A 158 -0.11 23.09 5.59
N GLU A 159 1.05 22.86 4.98
CA GLU A 159 1.32 23.12 3.57
C GLU A 159 0.46 22.27 2.61
N LEU A 160 -0.16 21.21 3.12
CA LEU A 160 -1.05 20.34 2.36
C LEU A 160 -2.52 20.54 2.70
N HIS A 161 -2.85 21.33 3.70
CA HIS A 161 -4.24 21.56 4.10
C HIS A 161 -5.00 22.33 3.03
N VAL A 162 -6.30 22.11 2.99
CA VAL A 162 -7.22 22.86 2.14
C VAL A 162 -7.30 24.28 2.68
N ASP A 163 -7.20 25.29 1.83
CA ASP A 163 -7.28 26.69 2.23
C ASP A 163 -8.72 27.11 2.58
N GLU A 164 -8.88 28.33 3.05
CA GLU A 164 -10.18 28.91 3.44
C GLU A 164 -11.18 29.00 2.28
N ASN A 165 -10.69 29.01 1.03
CA ASN A 165 -11.48 29.05 -0.18
C ASN A 165 -11.85 27.65 -0.71
N GLY A 166 -11.44 26.57 -0.01
CA GLY A 166 -11.66 25.20 -0.43
C GLY A 166 -10.67 24.70 -1.51
N THR A 167 -9.58 25.45 -1.76
CA THR A 167 -8.58 25.09 -2.75
C THR A 167 -7.52 24.19 -2.13
N THR A 168 -7.05 23.20 -2.90
CA THR A 168 -5.95 22.33 -2.49
C THR A 168 -4.62 22.86 -3.00
N PRO A 169 -3.66 23.22 -2.11
CA PRO A 169 -2.33 23.65 -2.54
C PRO A 169 -1.63 22.61 -3.41
N PHE A 170 -0.81 23.07 -4.35
CA PHE A 170 0.00 22.17 -5.18
C PHE A 170 1.05 21.48 -4.30
N PRO A 171 1.07 20.13 -4.22
CA PRO A 171 2.00 19.44 -3.34
C PRO A 171 3.38 19.30 -3.99
N ILE A 172 4.41 19.40 -3.17
CA ILE A 172 5.82 19.32 -3.60
C ILE A 172 6.22 17.98 -4.24
N TYR A 173 5.49 16.90 -3.95
CA TYR A 173 5.74 15.56 -4.49
C TYR A 173 5.05 15.29 -5.83
N ARG A 174 4.23 16.21 -6.34
CA ARG A 174 3.54 16.06 -7.62
C ARG A 174 4.34 16.69 -8.75
N LEU A 175 4.46 15.98 -9.85
CA LEU A 175 5.02 16.55 -11.07
C LEU A 175 4.00 17.50 -11.71
N ASP A 176 4.43 18.69 -12.07
CA ASP A 176 3.67 19.61 -12.93
C ASP A 176 3.65 19.09 -14.38
N GLY A 177 2.93 19.80 -15.26
CA GLY A 177 2.79 19.39 -16.65
C GLY A 177 4.13 19.24 -17.37
N ALA A 178 5.04 20.20 -17.22
CA ALA A 178 6.34 20.20 -17.88
C ALA A 178 7.24 19.07 -17.38
N ARG A 179 7.35 18.89 -16.05
CA ARG A 179 8.13 17.81 -15.45
C ARG A 179 7.57 16.42 -15.75
N LYS A 180 6.25 16.31 -15.88
CA LYS A 180 5.59 15.07 -16.27
C LYS A 180 5.93 14.69 -17.71
N GLU A 181 5.92 15.65 -18.63
CA GLU A 181 6.35 15.43 -20.01
C GLU A 181 7.83 15.05 -20.07
N GLU A 182 8.70 15.77 -19.37
CA GLU A 182 10.13 15.46 -19.27
C GLU A 182 10.37 14.04 -18.75
N PHE A 183 9.62 13.62 -17.72
CA PHE A 183 9.69 12.26 -17.19
C PHE A 183 9.33 11.20 -18.24
N PHE A 184 8.24 11.41 -18.98
CA PHE A 184 7.84 10.47 -20.01
C PHE A 184 8.73 10.48 -21.23
N ASP A 185 9.28 11.64 -21.63
CA ASP A 185 10.30 11.75 -22.69
C ASP A 185 11.54 10.95 -22.32
N TRP A 186 12.00 11.10 -21.09
CA TRP A 186 13.13 10.32 -20.60
C TRP A 186 12.85 8.80 -20.62
N ILE A 187 11.70 8.36 -20.13
CA ILE A 187 11.33 6.95 -20.14
C ILE A 187 11.25 6.40 -21.57
N THR A 188 10.68 7.15 -22.50
CA THR A 188 10.43 6.70 -23.87
C THR A 188 11.70 6.69 -24.71
N ASP A 189 12.50 7.77 -24.62
CA ASP A 189 13.57 8.02 -25.56
C ASP A 189 14.95 7.63 -25.05
N LYS A 190 15.15 7.67 -23.73
CA LYS A 190 16.47 7.50 -23.12
C LYS A 190 16.64 6.21 -22.37
N VAL A 191 15.57 5.71 -21.71
CA VAL A 191 15.66 4.48 -20.93
C VAL A 191 15.65 3.26 -21.86
N LYS A 192 16.73 2.49 -21.80
CA LYS A 192 16.86 1.24 -22.54
C LYS A 192 17.42 0.15 -21.64
N PHE A 193 16.82 -1.01 -21.67
CA PHE A 193 17.30 -2.18 -20.96
C PHE A 193 17.81 -3.23 -21.95
N PRO A 194 18.75 -4.08 -21.53
CA PRO A 194 19.14 -5.25 -22.31
C PRO A 194 17.93 -6.16 -22.59
N ASP A 195 17.99 -6.88 -23.70
CA ASP A 195 16.95 -7.83 -24.09
C ASP A 195 16.66 -8.85 -22.97
N GLY A 196 15.40 -9.06 -22.68
CA GLY A 196 14.93 -9.97 -21.64
C GLY A 196 15.01 -9.46 -20.21
N TYR A 197 15.56 -8.25 -19.96
CA TYR A 197 15.66 -7.69 -18.61
C TYR A 197 14.33 -7.04 -18.15
N ALA A 198 13.70 -6.26 -19.00
CA ALA A 198 12.43 -5.60 -18.74
C ALA A 198 11.64 -5.41 -20.02
N SER A 199 10.37 -5.07 -19.92
CA SER A 199 9.56 -4.65 -21.07
C SER A 199 10.11 -3.38 -21.70
N ASN A 200 9.76 -3.12 -22.96
CA ASN A 200 9.99 -1.80 -23.56
C ASN A 200 9.05 -0.78 -22.87
N LEU A 201 9.58 -0.06 -21.89
CA LEU A 201 8.81 0.86 -21.07
C LEU A 201 8.17 2.00 -21.87
N GLY A 202 8.79 2.40 -22.99
CA GLY A 202 8.21 3.41 -23.88
C GLY A 202 6.85 3.00 -24.43
N ASN A 203 6.66 1.72 -24.71
CA ASN A 203 5.36 1.18 -25.16
C ASN A 203 4.30 1.13 -24.04
N CYS A 204 4.73 1.30 -22.80
CA CYS A 204 3.83 1.32 -21.63
C CYS A 204 3.42 2.75 -21.23
N VAL A 205 3.84 3.78 -21.97
CA VAL A 205 3.48 5.18 -21.73
C VAL A 205 2.31 5.58 -22.59
N ASP A 206 1.20 5.94 -21.96
CA ASP A 206 0.07 6.60 -22.62
C ASP A 206 0.25 8.12 -22.48
N ARG A 207 0.71 8.75 -23.55
CA ARG A 207 0.97 10.20 -23.62
C ARG A 207 -0.32 11.01 -23.51
N SER A 208 -1.41 10.53 -24.07
CA SER A 208 -2.69 11.24 -24.10
C SER A 208 -3.31 11.38 -22.72
N GLU A 209 -3.18 10.35 -21.92
CA GLU A 209 -3.65 10.30 -20.53
C GLU A 209 -2.55 10.64 -19.50
N GLY A 210 -1.31 10.71 -19.96
CA GLY A 210 -0.13 10.98 -19.13
C GLY A 210 0.02 9.96 -18.00
N LYS A 211 -0.07 8.66 -18.30
CA LYS A 211 -0.01 7.56 -17.35
C LYS A 211 0.72 6.35 -17.91
N PHE A 212 1.07 5.42 -17.04
CA PHE A 212 1.51 4.09 -17.47
C PHE A 212 0.33 3.16 -17.73
N THR A 213 0.48 2.31 -18.76
CA THR A 213 -0.47 1.26 -19.14
C THR A 213 0.27 -0.03 -19.48
N GLY A 214 -0.32 -1.19 -19.15
CA GLY A 214 0.22 -2.48 -19.55
C GLY A 214 1.50 -2.94 -18.83
N LEU A 215 1.97 -2.23 -17.80
CA LEU A 215 3.11 -2.65 -16.99
C LEU A 215 2.85 -3.98 -16.30
N LYS A 216 3.82 -4.89 -16.37
CA LYS A 216 3.86 -6.11 -15.58
C LYS A 216 4.42 -5.80 -14.18
N SER A 217 4.19 -6.69 -13.21
CA SER A 217 4.70 -6.51 -11.84
C SER A 217 6.23 -6.36 -11.81
N HIS A 218 6.94 -7.12 -12.63
CA HIS A 218 8.40 -7.00 -12.75
C HIS A 218 8.83 -5.63 -13.28
N ASP A 219 8.12 -5.06 -14.26
CA ASP A 219 8.43 -3.72 -14.76
C ASP A 219 8.26 -2.66 -13.66
N CYS A 220 7.22 -2.80 -12.83
CA CYS A 220 7.01 -1.92 -11.67
C CYS A 220 8.18 -2.00 -10.69
N HIS A 221 8.66 -3.22 -10.39
CA HIS A 221 9.84 -3.44 -9.56
C HIS A 221 11.09 -2.75 -10.15
N VAL A 222 11.37 -2.98 -11.42
CA VAL A 222 12.51 -2.39 -12.12
C VAL A 222 12.45 -0.87 -12.11
N ILE A 223 11.29 -0.29 -12.41
CA ILE A 223 11.11 1.18 -12.36
C ILE A 223 11.40 1.70 -10.96
N MET A 224 10.80 1.12 -9.93
CA MET A 224 11.02 1.56 -8.54
C MET A 224 12.48 1.47 -8.12
N GLN A 225 13.13 0.34 -8.39
CA GLN A 225 14.47 0.07 -7.91
C GLN A 225 15.56 0.83 -8.70
N ARG A 226 15.36 0.99 -10.01
CA ARG A 226 16.41 1.46 -10.93
C ARG A 226 16.20 2.86 -11.46
N LEU A 227 14.95 3.26 -11.70
CA LEU A 227 14.67 4.50 -12.41
C LEU A 227 14.18 5.62 -11.51
N LEU A 228 13.27 5.35 -10.56
CA LEU A 228 12.70 6.41 -9.72
C LEU A 228 13.74 7.16 -8.89
N PRO A 229 14.79 6.53 -8.31
CA PRO A 229 15.80 7.30 -7.59
C PRO A 229 16.45 8.41 -8.43
N PHE A 230 16.74 8.12 -9.70
CA PHE A 230 17.31 9.12 -10.62
C PHE A 230 16.28 10.14 -11.08
N ALA A 231 15.09 9.68 -11.49
CA ALA A 231 14.02 10.55 -11.95
C ALA A 231 13.59 11.54 -10.87
N PHE A 232 13.37 11.05 -9.65
CA PHE A 232 12.92 11.90 -8.55
C PHE A 232 14.00 12.87 -8.07
N SER A 233 15.27 12.46 -8.11
CA SER A 233 16.37 13.38 -7.80
C SER A 233 16.49 14.53 -8.79
N ALA A 234 16.10 14.32 -10.05
CA ALA A 234 16.14 15.35 -11.09
C ALA A 234 14.86 16.22 -11.11
N LEU A 235 13.70 15.62 -10.84
CA LEU A 235 12.40 16.25 -11.10
C LEU A 235 11.68 16.75 -9.85
N LEU A 236 12.02 16.26 -8.67
CA LEU A 236 11.40 16.64 -7.40
C LEU A 236 12.37 17.45 -6.53
N PRO A 237 11.84 18.31 -5.64
CA PRO A 237 12.65 19.02 -4.65
C PRO A 237 13.46 18.07 -3.77
N ARG A 238 14.66 18.51 -3.36
CA ARG A 238 15.61 17.70 -2.58
C ARG A 238 15.00 17.08 -1.33
N ASN A 239 14.18 17.82 -0.60
CA ASN A 239 13.52 17.38 0.62
C ASN A 239 12.41 16.33 0.40
N VAL A 240 12.14 15.91 -0.82
CA VAL A 240 11.17 14.86 -1.16
C VAL A 240 11.86 13.54 -1.46
N HIS A 241 13.06 13.58 -2.04
CA HIS A 241 13.78 12.37 -2.48
C HIS A 241 14.96 11.96 -1.56
N GLU A 242 15.32 12.75 -0.56
CA GLU A 242 16.21 12.39 0.55
C GLU A 242 15.45 11.79 1.72
#